data_eecdcc1be2dc1bd2d32b2e54a9d0a6b1
#
_entry.id   eecdcc1be2dc1bd2d32b2e54a9d0a6b1
#
_cell.length_a   1.000
_cell.length_b   1.000
_cell.length_c   1.000
_cell.angle_alpha   90.00
_cell.angle_beta   90.00
_cell.angle_gamma   90.00
#
_symmetry.space_group_name_H-M   'P 1'
#
loop_
_entity.id
_entity.type
_entity.pdbx_description
1 polymer ?
#
loop_
_entity_poly.entity_id
_entity_poly.type
_entity_poly.pdbx_seq_one_letter_code
_entity_poly.pdbx_strand_id
1 'polypeptide(L)' 'MVVFDPAVASCEIYEIKHSTEAVPQQYRHLIDEQKCELTRHRFGPITGKYVLYRGEDMVLENRITYRNVEAYLMDL' A
#
# COMPACT_ATOMS: atom_id res chain seq x y z
N MET A 1 3.53 -4.92 -4.15
CA MET A 1 3.88 -5.96 -3.16
C MET A 1 2.66 -6.23 -2.26
N VAL A 2 2.34 -7.47 -2.07
CA VAL A 2 1.23 -7.88 -1.19
C VAL A 2 1.82 -8.55 0.04
N VAL A 3 1.39 -8.08 1.23
CA VAL A 3 1.78 -8.69 2.50
C VAL A 3 0.57 -9.42 3.05
N PHE A 4 0.63 -10.74 3.10
CA PHE A 4 -0.46 -11.59 3.57
C PHE A 4 -0.24 -12.00 5.02
N ASP A 5 -1.28 -11.88 5.84
CA ASP A 5 -1.27 -12.32 7.23
C ASP A 5 -2.18 -13.54 7.38
N PRO A 6 -1.62 -14.75 7.48
CA PRO A 6 -2.42 -15.97 7.58
C PRO A 6 -3.19 -16.09 8.89
N ALA A 7 -2.77 -15.40 9.95
CA ALA A 7 -3.44 -15.47 11.24
C ALA A 7 -4.84 -14.87 11.21
N VAL A 8 -5.05 -13.83 10.40
CA VAL A 8 -6.34 -13.14 10.25
C VAL A 8 -6.91 -13.26 8.84
N ALA A 9 -6.24 -13.98 7.95
CA ALA A 9 -6.63 -14.18 6.55
C ALA A 9 -6.91 -12.85 5.83
N SER A 10 -6.03 -11.87 5.99
CA SER A 10 -6.14 -10.55 5.37
C SER A 10 -4.81 -10.15 4.72
N CYS A 11 -4.81 -9.06 3.96
CA CYS A 11 -3.61 -8.61 3.28
C CYS A 11 -3.50 -7.08 3.25
N GLU A 12 -2.29 -6.60 3.03
CA GLU A 12 -1.98 -5.21 2.79
C GLU A 12 -1.25 -5.09 1.45
N ILE A 13 -1.51 -4.02 0.72
CA ILE A 13 -0.88 -3.78 -0.57
C ILE A 13 0.09 -2.61 -0.45
N TYR A 14 1.31 -2.80 -0.92
CA TYR A 14 2.37 -1.79 -0.91
C TYR A 14 2.88 -1.53 -2.31
N GLU A 15 3.05 -0.24 -2.66
CA GLU A 15 3.77 0.20 -3.84
C GLU A 15 5.04 0.91 -3.40
N ILE A 16 6.17 0.57 -4.00
CA ILE A 16 7.46 1.16 -3.66
C ILE A 16 7.89 2.09 -4.78
N LYS A 17 8.15 3.37 -4.44
CA LYS A 17 8.54 4.40 -5.40
C LYS A 17 9.79 5.14 -4.94
N HIS A 18 10.66 5.45 -5.88
CA HIS A 18 11.89 6.22 -5.63
C HIS A 18 11.65 7.72 -5.79
N SER A 19 10.63 8.23 -5.12
CA SER A 19 10.21 9.62 -5.23
C SER A 19 10.13 10.27 -3.86
N THR A 20 10.33 11.59 -3.81
CA THR A 20 10.12 12.39 -2.60
C THR A 20 8.77 13.12 -2.63
N GLU A 21 8.02 13.00 -3.72
CA GLU A 21 6.73 13.66 -3.88
C GLU A 21 5.60 12.63 -4.04
N ALA A 22 4.45 12.95 -3.46
CA ALA A 22 3.25 12.15 -3.60
C ALA A 22 2.47 12.62 -4.83
N VAL A 23 2.36 11.77 -5.85
CA VAL A 23 1.60 12.08 -7.08
C VAL A 23 0.59 10.97 -7.37
N PRO A 24 -0.56 11.29 -8.00
CA PRO A 24 -1.63 10.29 -8.22
C PRO A 24 -1.20 9.04 -8.99
N GLN A 25 -0.24 9.14 -9.89
CA GLN A 25 0.22 7.99 -10.66
C GLN A 25 0.85 6.90 -9.78
N GLN A 26 1.31 7.24 -8.59
CA GLN A 26 1.99 6.30 -7.70
C GLN A 26 1.02 5.28 -7.09
N TYR A 27 -0.25 5.64 -6.93
CA TYR A 27 -1.24 4.73 -6.34
C TYR A 27 -2.33 4.28 -7.32
N ARG A 28 -2.10 4.49 -8.60
CA ARG A 28 -3.06 4.12 -9.64
C ARG A 28 -3.51 2.67 -9.55
N HIS A 29 -2.59 1.76 -9.30
CA HIS A 29 -2.90 0.34 -9.17
C HIS A 29 -3.59 0.00 -7.86
N LEU A 30 -3.42 0.82 -6.83
CA LEU A 30 -4.06 0.58 -5.53
C LEU A 30 -5.54 0.91 -5.54
N ILE A 31 -5.99 1.77 -6.47
CA ILE A 31 -7.41 2.13 -6.61
C ILE A 31 -8.07 1.39 -7.77
N ASP A 32 -7.36 0.54 -8.50
CA ASP A 32 -7.92 -0.28 -9.57
C ASP A 32 -8.76 -1.41 -8.95
N GLU A 33 -10.08 -1.30 -9.07
CA GLU A 33 -11.00 -2.25 -8.46
C GLU A 33 -10.82 -3.68 -8.96
N GLN A 34 -10.52 -3.86 -10.23
CA GLN A 34 -10.26 -5.17 -10.80
C GLN A 34 -9.08 -5.85 -10.14
N LYS A 35 -7.98 -5.11 -9.98
CA LYS A 35 -6.77 -5.64 -9.32
C LYS A 35 -7.00 -5.90 -7.84
N CYS A 36 -7.71 -5.00 -7.16
CA CYS A 36 -8.06 -5.18 -5.76
C CYS A 36 -8.97 -6.39 -5.57
N GLU A 37 -9.92 -6.60 -6.46
CA GLU A 37 -10.83 -7.73 -6.39
C GLU A 37 -10.10 -9.06 -6.58
N LEU A 38 -9.19 -9.14 -7.55
CA LEU A 38 -8.34 -10.31 -7.74
C LEU A 38 -7.47 -10.59 -6.50
N THR A 39 -6.93 -9.54 -5.90
CA THR A 39 -6.12 -9.66 -4.69
C THR A 39 -6.95 -10.17 -3.51
N ARG A 40 -8.16 -9.62 -3.32
CA ARG A 40 -9.07 -10.08 -2.25
C ARG A 40 -9.46 -11.54 -2.44
N HIS A 41 -9.71 -11.95 -3.66
CA HIS A 41 -10.08 -13.32 -3.97
C HIS A 41 -8.96 -14.30 -3.66
N ARG A 42 -7.72 -13.86 -3.83
CA ARG A 42 -6.53 -14.69 -3.66
C ARG A 42 -6.00 -14.70 -2.23
N PHE A 43 -6.05 -13.56 -1.53
CA PHE A 43 -5.41 -13.36 -0.22
C PHE A 43 -6.36 -12.95 0.90
N GLY A 44 -7.65 -12.75 0.61
CA GLY A 44 -8.62 -12.28 1.58
C GLY A 44 -8.78 -10.76 1.59
N PRO A 45 -9.51 -10.19 2.56
CA PRO A 45 -9.77 -8.77 2.60
C PRO A 45 -8.50 -7.92 2.63
N ILE A 46 -8.54 -6.78 1.92
CA ILE A 46 -7.45 -5.81 1.93
C ILE A 46 -7.66 -4.87 3.11
N THR A 47 -6.75 -4.89 4.08
CA THR A 47 -6.86 -4.07 5.30
C THR A 47 -6.09 -2.77 5.21
N GLY A 48 -5.21 -2.62 4.23
CA GLY A 48 -4.45 -1.38 4.04
C GLY A 48 -3.84 -1.29 2.65
N LYS A 49 -3.72 -0.05 2.17
CA LYS A 49 -3.09 0.27 0.89
C LYS A 49 -2.06 1.35 1.15
N TYR A 50 -0.81 1.10 0.80
CA TYR A 50 0.32 1.94 1.17
C TYR A 50 1.22 2.23 -0.01
N VAL A 51 1.77 3.44 -0.04
CA VAL A 51 2.86 3.80 -0.94
C VAL A 51 4.09 4.08 -0.08
N LEU A 52 5.17 3.34 -0.31
CA LEU A 52 6.44 3.56 0.36
C LEU A 52 7.30 4.44 -0.55
N TYR A 53 7.69 5.61 -0.06
CA TYR A 53 8.46 6.58 -0.82
C TYR A 53 9.46 7.28 0.09
N ARG A 54 10.19 8.26 -0.40
CA ARG A 54 11.22 8.97 0.37
C ARG A 54 10.74 10.24 1.04
N GLY A 55 9.44 10.54 0.98
CA GLY A 55 8.85 11.72 1.61
C GLY A 55 8.30 11.44 3.00
N GLU A 56 7.55 12.39 3.52
CA GLU A 56 6.92 12.30 4.83
C GLU A 56 5.67 11.42 4.81
N ASP A 57 5.36 10.82 5.95
CA ASP A 57 4.13 10.03 6.11
C ASP A 57 2.91 10.94 5.94
N MET A 58 1.91 10.45 5.20
CA MET A 58 0.64 11.16 5.04
C MET A 58 -0.48 10.17 4.68
N VAL A 59 -1.72 10.55 4.96
CA VAL A 59 -2.90 9.78 4.59
C VAL A 59 -3.74 10.61 3.63
N LEU A 60 -4.07 10.05 2.47
CA LEU A 60 -4.90 10.72 1.47
C LEU A 60 -6.39 10.46 1.73
N GLU A 61 -7.27 11.28 1.12
CA GLU A 61 -8.72 11.15 1.27
C GLU A 61 -9.26 9.80 0.79
N ASN A 62 -8.61 9.17 -0.18
CA ASN A 62 -8.99 7.85 -0.70
C ASN A 62 -8.45 6.69 0.16
N ARG A 63 -8.03 6.96 1.39
CA ARG A 63 -7.51 5.97 2.36
C ARG A 63 -6.19 5.33 1.97
N ILE A 64 -5.48 5.89 1.00
CA ILE A 64 -4.13 5.46 0.67
C ILE A 64 -3.16 6.15 1.62
N THR A 65 -2.34 5.37 2.30
CA THR A 65 -1.35 5.89 3.24
C THR A 65 0.02 5.93 2.55
N TYR A 66 0.65 7.10 2.57
CA TYR A 66 2.04 7.25 2.16
C TYR A 66 2.93 7.11 3.39
N ARG A 67 3.94 6.27 3.31
CA ARG A 67 4.89 6.08 4.40
C ARG A 67 6.32 6.27 3.91
N ASN A 68 7.15 6.84 4.75
CA ASN A 68 8.58 6.95 4.47
C ASN A 68 9.20 5.55 4.46
N VAL A 69 9.86 5.20 3.36
CA VAL A 69 10.42 3.86 3.18
C VAL A 69 11.53 3.57 4.18
N GLU A 70 12.32 4.57 4.53
CA GLU A 70 13.41 4.38 5.50
C GLU A 70 12.87 4.09 6.90
N ALA A 71 11.83 4.82 7.31
CA ALA A 71 11.16 4.58 8.59
C ALA A 71 10.51 3.20 8.61
N TYR A 72 9.89 2.79 7.52
CA TYR A 72 9.29 1.47 7.40
C TYR A 72 10.33 0.35 7.58
N LEU A 73 11.49 0.48 6.94
CA LEU A 73 12.55 -0.50 7.04
C LEU A 73 13.17 -0.55 8.43
N MET A 74 13.19 0.56 9.16
CA MET A 74 13.69 0.61 10.54
C MET A 74 12.76 -0.09 11.52
N ASP A 75 11.46 -0.14 11.23
CA ASP A 75 10.47 -0.79 12.10
C ASP A 75 10.40 -2.31 11.91
N LEU A 76 11.09 -2.82 10.93
CA LEU A 76 11.21 -4.27 10.73
C LEU A 76 12.31 -4.87 11.65
#